data_6c226a7c71b3875eb3df4f32a87ecf21
#
_entry.id   6c226a7c71b3875eb3df4f32a87ecf21
#
_cell.length_a   1.000
_cell.length_b   1.000
_cell.length_c   1.000
_cell.angle_alpha   90.00
_cell.angle_beta   90.00
_cell.angle_gamma   90.00
#
_symmetry.space_group_name_H-M   'P 1'
#
loop_
_entity.id
_entity.type
_entity.pdbx_description
1 polymer ?
#
loop_
_entity_poly.entity_id
_entity_poly.type
_entity_poly.pdbx_seq_one_letter_code
_entity_poly.pdbx_strand_id
1 'polypeptide(L)'
;MKVPMSAKVWAHETAWKLGYDVMPIGSESRSLVGSPGEEVARLLGVVQRVLGYSREVADGPAPSWTRLVAEAFSLAADGHSPRGQLLQDAWVTLCTGRKRDGYFVDIGAADGYYLSNTVMLERSFGWTGLLCEPNPDLRAAIARIPRPGSVVVPEAVWDRSGVTLELVLADEMSAFQDNAGGDVHARGRSAAAGGRTASVVTATPGEILDRHDSPAVIDFLSIDTEGSELDILRAFPWHERGVRLLAVEHNHTPGRAAAYDAFLVPLGFRRSLPDWSAFDAWYVHESLEVHPALVTDPP
;
A
#
# COMPACT_ATOMS: atom_id res chain seq x y z
N MET A 1 0.74 -25.21 33.61
CA MET A 1 1.81 -24.22 33.35
C MET A 1 1.74 -23.90 31.87
N LYS A 2 1.21 -22.72 31.49
CA LYS A 2 1.11 -22.32 30.06
C LYS A 2 2.51 -21.94 29.60
N VAL A 3 3.01 -22.58 28.55
CA VAL A 3 4.24 -22.19 27.89
C VAL A 3 4.05 -20.77 27.36
N PRO A 4 4.95 -19.81 27.63
CA PRO A 4 4.81 -18.46 27.08
C PRO A 4 4.94 -18.53 25.56
N MET A 5 3.92 -18.08 24.88
CA MET A 5 3.91 -17.93 23.42
C MET A 5 5.04 -16.97 23.01
N SER A 6 5.86 -17.36 22.05
CA SER A 6 6.94 -16.48 21.59
C SER A 6 6.36 -15.17 21.02
N ALA A 7 7.09 -14.06 21.14
CA ALA A 7 6.65 -12.77 20.63
C ALA A 7 6.28 -12.83 19.14
N LYS A 8 6.98 -13.66 18.34
CA LYS A 8 6.67 -13.93 16.93
C LYS A 8 5.31 -14.58 16.72
N VAL A 9 4.95 -15.58 17.53
CA VAL A 9 3.64 -16.26 17.47
C VAL A 9 2.53 -15.30 17.88
N TRP A 10 2.77 -14.47 18.88
CA TRP A 10 1.80 -13.46 19.30
C TRP A 10 1.59 -12.37 18.26
N ALA A 11 2.65 -11.86 17.65
CA ALA A 11 2.59 -10.88 16.55
C ALA A 11 1.83 -11.45 15.35
N HIS A 12 2.13 -12.69 14.97
CA HIS A 12 1.45 -13.40 13.88
C HIS A 12 -0.04 -13.63 14.17
N GLU A 13 -0.42 -14.08 15.39
CA GLU A 13 -1.82 -14.26 15.74
C GLU A 13 -2.58 -12.93 15.87
N THR A 14 -1.93 -11.87 16.34
CA THR A 14 -2.54 -10.55 16.48
C THR A 14 -2.70 -9.89 15.12
N ALA A 15 -1.70 -9.95 14.27
CA ALA A 15 -1.75 -9.47 12.89
C ALA A 15 -2.83 -10.24 12.10
N TRP A 16 -2.89 -11.57 12.25
CA TRP A 16 -3.92 -12.39 11.61
C TRP A 16 -5.35 -12.04 12.07
N LYS A 17 -5.55 -11.75 13.35
CA LYS A 17 -6.84 -11.28 13.88
C LYS A 17 -7.21 -9.88 13.39
N LEU A 18 -6.23 -9.07 13.03
CA LEU A 18 -6.39 -7.75 12.44
C LEU A 18 -6.43 -7.79 10.90
N GLY A 19 -6.42 -8.99 10.30
CA GLY A 19 -6.47 -9.17 8.84
C GLY A 19 -5.12 -9.11 8.13
N TYR A 20 -4.01 -9.02 8.88
CA TYR A 20 -2.67 -9.06 8.31
C TYR A 20 -2.14 -10.49 8.28
N ASP A 21 -1.74 -10.92 7.11
CA ASP A 21 -1.06 -12.20 6.90
C ASP A 21 0.46 -11.94 6.99
N VAL A 22 0.95 -11.69 8.20
CA VAL A 22 2.38 -11.44 8.46
C VAL A 22 3.16 -12.74 8.27
N MET A 23 3.94 -12.79 7.21
CA MET A 23 4.86 -13.90 6.95
C MET A 23 6.29 -13.49 7.32
N PRO A 24 7.04 -14.34 8.03
CA PRO A 24 8.42 -14.04 8.39
C PRO A 24 9.29 -13.80 7.16
N ILE A 25 10.07 -12.73 7.15
CA ILE A 25 11.14 -12.49 6.18
C ILE A 25 12.10 -13.67 6.26
N GLY A 26 12.25 -14.43 5.17
CA GLY A 26 13.19 -15.57 5.09
C GLY A 26 12.57 -16.95 4.99
N SER A 27 11.26 -17.11 4.81
CA SER A 27 10.69 -18.39 4.39
C SER A 27 11.07 -18.66 2.94
N GLU A 28 11.93 -19.66 2.76
CA GLU A 28 12.51 -20.04 1.45
C GLU A 28 11.44 -20.29 0.38
N SER A 29 11.81 -19.86 -0.83
CA SER A 29 11.25 -20.24 -2.14
C SER A 29 9.71 -20.41 -2.20
N ARG A 30 8.99 -19.31 -2.17
CA ARG A 30 7.68 -19.29 -2.79
C ARG A 30 7.89 -19.20 -4.30
N SER A 31 7.31 -20.11 -5.04
CA SER A 31 7.16 -19.96 -6.49
C SER A 31 6.62 -18.53 -6.75
N LEU A 32 7.34 -17.75 -7.54
CA LEU A 32 6.98 -16.37 -7.87
C LEU A 32 5.63 -16.28 -8.63
N VAL A 33 5.09 -17.45 -9.03
CA VAL A 33 3.79 -17.60 -9.68
C VAL A 33 3.14 -18.84 -9.06
N GLY A 34 2.09 -18.66 -8.28
CA GLY A 34 1.25 -19.77 -7.81
C GLY A 34 0.53 -20.45 -8.97
N SER A 35 0.08 -21.70 -8.77
CA SER A 35 -0.85 -22.32 -9.72
C SER A 35 -2.15 -21.50 -9.78
N PRO A 36 -2.91 -21.53 -10.89
CA PRO A 36 -4.20 -20.83 -10.97
C PRO A 36 -5.15 -21.15 -9.80
N GLY A 37 -5.11 -22.37 -9.26
CA GLY A 37 -5.90 -22.76 -8.10
C GLY A 37 -5.44 -22.08 -6.80
N GLU A 38 -4.14 -21.95 -6.59
CA GLU A 38 -3.59 -21.20 -5.43
C GLU A 38 -3.92 -19.72 -5.50
N GLU A 39 -3.88 -19.14 -6.70
CA GLU A 39 -4.23 -17.73 -6.88
C GLU A 39 -5.72 -17.47 -6.63
N VAL A 40 -6.61 -18.34 -7.12
CA VAL A 40 -8.05 -18.26 -6.81
C VAL A 40 -8.30 -18.40 -5.31
N ALA A 41 -7.64 -19.34 -4.64
CA ALA A 41 -7.78 -19.52 -3.18
C ALA A 41 -7.29 -18.27 -2.42
N ARG A 42 -6.20 -17.65 -2.84
CA ARG A 42 -5.69 -16.40 -2.28
C ARG A 42 -6.69 -15.25 -2.46
N LEU A 43 -7.22 -15.06 -3.67
CA LEU A 43 -8.23 -14.03 -3.95
C LEU A 43 -9.51 -14.22 -3.14
N LEU A 44 -10.00 -15.45 -3.01
CA LEU A 44 -11.15 -15.76 -2.16
C LEU A 44 -10.86 -15.39 -0.70
N GLY A 45 -9.64 -15.63 -0.21
CA GLY A 45 -9.21 -15.23 1.12
C GLY A 45 -9.24 -13.70 1.31
N VAL A 46 -8.80 -12.92 0.31
CA VAL A 46 -8.90 -11.45 0.34
C VAL A 46 -10.35 -11.00 0.40
N VAL A 47 -11.20 -11.53 -0.50
CA VAL A 47 -12.63 -11.21 -0.53
C VAL A 47 -13.31 -11.51 0.81
N GLN A 48 -13.05 -12.68 1.39
CA GLN A 48 -13.62 -13.07 2.68
C GLN A 48 -13.17 -12.13 3.82
N ARG A 49 -11.90 -11.71 3.83
CA ARG A 49 -11.40 -10.76 4.83
C ARG A 49 -12.10 -9.41 4.70
N VAL A 50 -12.14 -8.84 3.49
CA VAL A 50 -12.77 -7.53 3.28
C VAL A 50 -14.25 -7.58 3.62
N LEU A 51 -14.97 -8.63 3.22
CA LEU A 51 -16.39 -8.81 3.61
C LEU A 51 -16.58 -8.98 5.12
N GLY A 52 -15.57 -9.51 5.82
CA GLY A 52 -15.57 -9.57 7.28
C GLY A 52 -15.47 -8.20 7.97
N TYR A 53 -14.87 -7.20 7.30
CA TYR A 53 -14.85 -5.81 7.76
C TYR A 53 -16.14 -5.05 7.42
N SER A 54 -16.80 -5.40 6.30
CA SER A 54 -18.06 -4.80 5.86
C SER A 54 -19.25 -5.49 6.54
N ARG A 55 -19.76 -4.94 7.63
CA ARG A 55 -20.88 -5.55 8.40
C ARG A 55 -22.24 -5.48 7.71
N GLU A 56 -22.37 -4.83 6.56
CA GLU A 56 -23.63 -4.65 5.85
C GLU A 56 -23.52 -5.00 4.38
N VAL A 57 -23.75 -6.26 4.04
CA VAL A 57 -24.22 -6.59 2.68
C VAL A 57 -25.74 -6.39 2.70
N ALA A 58 -26.17 -5.18 2.41
CA ALA A 58 -27.60 -4.86 2.33
C ALA A 58 -28.23 -5.50 1.09
N ASP A 59 -29.53 -5.85 1.19
CA ASP A 59 -30.39 -6.18 0.04
C ASP A 59 -30.50 -4.94 -0.89
N GLY A 60 -29.62 -4.84 -1.88
CA GLY A 60 -29.55 -3.70 -2.78
C GLY A 60 -28.87 -4.06 -4.12
N PRO A 61 -28.71 -3.08 -5.04
CA PRO A 61 -27.94 -3.30 -6.26
C PRO A 61 -26.52 -3.75 -5.89
N ALA A 62 -25.91 -4.57 -6.76
CA ALA A 62 -24.59 -5.13 -6.52
C ALA A 62 -23.61 -4.02 -6.09
N PRO A 63 -22.91 -4.18 -4.94
CA PRO A 63 -21.99 -3.18 -4.44
C PRO A 63 -20.94 -2.79 -5.48
N SER A 64 -20.50 -1.54 -5.47
CA SER A 64 -19.53 -1.00 -6.44
C SER A 64 -18.23 -1.82 -6.50
N TRP A 65 -17.81 -2.41 -5.38
CA TRP A 65 -16.64 -3.28 -5.28
C TRP A 65 -16.76 -4.61 -6.04
N THR A 66 -17.96 -5.03 -6.49
CA THR A 66 -18.10 -6.25 -7.30
C THR A 66 -17.32 -6.18 -8.61
N ARG A 67 -17.16 -4.97 -9.17
CA ARG A 67 -16.33 -4.74 -10.36
C ARG A 67 -14.85 -4.98 -10.07
N LEU A 68 -14.37 -4.57 -8.91
CA LEU A 68 -12.99 -4.81 -8.47
C LEU A 68 -12.73 -6.31 -8.30
N VAL A 69 -13.63 -7.01 -7.66
CA VAL A 69 -13.53 -8.47 -7.47
C VAL A 69 -13.53 -9.17 -8.83
N ALA A 70 -14.44 -8.79 -9.74
CA ALA A 70 -14.50 -9.34 -11.09
C ALA A 70 -13.19 -9.08 -11.86
N GLU A 71 -12.62 -7.88 -11.75
CA GLU A 71 -11.32 -7.55 -12.37
C GLU A 71 -10.20 -8.43 -11.80
N ALA A 72 -10.12 -8.58 -10.48
CA ALA A 72 -9.09 -9.40 -9.84
C ALA A 72 -9.15 -10.87 -10.31
N PHE A 73 -10.35 -11.44 -10.42
CA PHE A 73 -10.52 -12.80 -10.95
C PHE A 73 -10.22 -12.90 -12.45
N SER A 74 -10.59 -11.86 -13.24
CA SER A 74 -10.24 -11.79 -14.65
C SER A 74 -8.72 -11.73 -14.85
N LEU A 75 -8.03 -10.90 -14.07
CA LEU A 75 -6.56 -10.84 -14.08
C LEU A 75 -5.94 -12.21 -13.77
N ALA A 76 -6.43 -12.90 -12.74
CA ALA A 76 -5.94 -14.23 -12.40
C ALA A 76 -6.21 -15.27 -13.51
N ALA A 77 -7.36 -15.20 -14.18
CA ALA A 77 -7.68 -16.06 -15.33
C ALA A 77 -6.75 -15.79 -16.52
N ASP A 78 -6.32 -14.56 -16.72
CA ASP A 78 -5.37 -14.15 -17.75
C ASP A 78 -3.89 -14.44 -17.36
N GLY A 79 -3.66 -15.07 -16.21
CA GLY A 79 -2.31 -15.45 -15.72
C GLY A 79 -1.58 -14.32 -14.99
N HIS A 80 -2.27 -13.23 -14.64
CA HIS A 80 -1.72 -12.17 -13.78
C HIS A 80 -1.97 -12.51 -12.32
N SER A 81 -1.17 -11.91 -11.42
CA SER A 81 -1.24 -12.22 -9.99
C SER A 81 -1.36 -10.93 -9.17
N PRO A 82 -2.60 -10.43 -8.93
CA PRO A 82 -2.80 -9.30 -8.04
C PRO A 82 -2.21 -9.57 -6.66
N ARG A 83 -1.43 -8.65 -6.11
CA ARG A 83 -0.70 -8.80 -4.85
C ARG A 83 -1.10 -7.81 -3.78
N GLY A 84 -1.70 -6.70 -4.17
CA GLY A 84 -2.16 -5.68 -3.23
C GLY A 84 -3.01 -6.29 -2.10
N GLN A 85 -2.77 -5.86 -0.88
CA GLN A 85 -3.41 -6.40 0.33
C GLN A 85 -4.94 -6.33 0.27
N LEU A 86 -5.45 -5.24 -0.30
CA LEU A 86 -6.87 -4.99 -0.54
C LEU A 86 -7.19 -4.98 -2.04
N LEU A 87 -6.33 -5.54 -2.90
CA LEU A 87 -6.43 -5.52 -4.37
C LEU A 87 -6.22 -4.11 -4.97
N GLN A 88 -5.35 -3.30 -4.39
CA GLN A 88 -5.03 -1.95 -4.88
C GLN A 88 -4.52 -2.00 -6.33
N ASP A 89 -3.66 -2.95 -6.65
CA ASP A 89 -3.13 -3.18 -8.00
C ASP A 89 -4.23 -3.59 -9.02
N ALA A 90 -5.20 -4.41 -8.61
CA ALA A 90 -6.37 -4.73 -9.44
C ALA A 90 -7.30 -3.50 -9.59
N TRP A 91 -7.44 -2.67 -8.55
CA TRP A 91 -8.17 -1.42 -8.64
C TRP A 91 -7.51 -0.45 -9.64
N VAL A 92 -6.17 -0.35 -9.62
CA VAL A 92 -5.42 0.47 -10.58
C VAL A 92 -5.68 -0.01 -12.01
N THR A 93 -5.63 -1.33 -12.28
CA THR A 93 -5.91 -1.86 -13.61
C THR A 93 -7.35 -1.61 -14.04
N LEU A 94 -8.31 -1.75 -13.12
CA LEU A 94 -9.73 -1.45 -13.38
C LEU A 94 -9.94 0.02 -13.74
N CYS A 95 -9.34 0.95 -12.98
CA CYS A 95 -9.49 2.40 -13.22
C CYS A 95 -8.78 2.87 -14.48
N THR A 96 -7.66 2.25 -14.84
CA THR A 96 -6.84 2.65 -16.00
C THR A 96 -7.14 1.87 -17.28
N GLY A 97 -8.11 0.94 -17.25
CA GLY A 97 -8.41 0.05 -18.38
C GLY A 97 -7.22 -0.84 -18.74
N ARG A 98 -6.52 -1.36 -17.73
CA ARG A 98 -5.31 -2.20 -17.88
C ARG A 98 -4.20 -1.49 -18.66
N LYS A 99 -4.00 -0.21 -18.38
CA LYS A 99 -2.93 0.60 -18.98
C LYS A 99 -1.61 -0.13 -18.90
N ARG A 100 -0.85 -0.11 -20.00
CA ARG A 100 0.54 -0.53 -20.07
C ARG A 100 1.49 0.65 -19.94
N ASP A 101 2.71 0.37 -19.50
CA ASP A 101 3.82 1.33 -19.45
C ASP A 101 3.45 2.59 -18.65
N GLY A 102 2.75 2.39 -17.50
CA GLY A 102 2.46 3.44 -16.54
C GLY A 102 3.62 3.72 -15.61
N TYR A 103 3.46 4.75 -14.77
CA TYR A 103 4.46 5.11 -13.75
C TYR A 103 3.84 5.14 -12.37
N PHE A 104 4.52 4.52 -11.39
CA PHE A 104 4.09 4.52 -10.01
C PHE A 104 5.15 5.09 -9.06
N VAL A 105 4.70 5.53 -7.90
CA VAL A 105 5.52 5.83 -6.73
C VAL A 105 4.93 5.08 -5.54
N ASP A 106 5.71 4.20 -4.92
CA ASP A 106 5.31 3.33 -3.82
C ASP A 106 6.11 3.73 -2.59
N ILE A 107 5.48 4.44 -1.66
CA ILE A 107 6.10 4.98 -0.45
C ILE A 107 5.73 4.06 0.72
N GLY A 108 6.72 3.38 1.28
CA GLY A 108 6.54 2.26 2.19
C GLY A 108 6.41 0.94 1.42
N ALA A 109 7.35 0.69 0.50
CA ALA A 109 7.26 -0.43 -0.43
C ALA A 109 7.51 -1.81 0.22
N ALA A 110 7.84 -1.88 1.50
CA ALA A 110 8.14 -3.09 2.26
C ALA A 110 9.16 -3.98 1.55
N ASP A 111 8.90 -5.28 1.40
CA ASP A 111 9.78 -6.20 0.67
C ASP A 111 9.63 -6.11 -0.86
N GLY A 112 8.76 -5.24 -1.36
CA GLY A 112 8.49 -5.00 -2.77
C GLY A 112 7.78 -6.13 -3.50
N TYR A 113 7.33 -7.16 -2.79
CA TYR A 113 6.68 -8.31 -3.39
C TYR A 113 5.42 -8.78 -2.64
N TYR A 114 5.57 -9.09 -1.36
CA TYR A 114 4.46 -9.54 -0.53
C TYR A 114 3.55 -8.36 -0.22
N LEU A 115 2.26 -8.52 -0.49
CA LEU A 115 1.24 -7.44 -0.40
C LEU A 115 1.56 -6.18 -1.22
N SER A 116 2.50 -6.25 -2.18
CA SER A 116 2.91 -5.10 -2.98
C SER A 116 1.79 -4.59 -3.88
N ASN A 117 1.53 -3.30 -3.78
CA ASN A 117 0.55 -2.60 -4.62
C ASN A 117 1.01 -2.38 -6.06
N THR A 118 2.29 -2.68 -6.37
CA THR A 118 2.93 -2.29 -7.63
C THR A 118 3.60 -3.43 -8.40
N VAL A 119 3.90 -4.56 -7.77
CA VAL A 119 4.64 -5.66 -8.42
C VAL A 119 3.90 -6.27 -9.61
N MET A 120 2.58 -6.42 -9.53
CA MET A 120 1.80 -6.91 -10.67
C MET A 120 1.78 -5.89 -11.81
N LEU A 121 1.65 -4.61 -11.51
CA LEU A 121 1.68 -3.53 -12.51
C LEU A 121 2.99 -3.56 -13.29
N GLU A 122 4.13 -3.70 -12.60
CA GLU A 122 5.43 -3.82 -13.25
C GLU A 122 5.53 -5.09 -14.10
N ARG A 123 5.29 -6.26 -13.51
CA ARG A 123 5.54 -7.55 -14.16
C ARG A 123 4.58 -7.87 -15.30
N SER A 124 3.33 -7.49 -15.14
CA SER A 124 2.26 -7.85 -16.08
C SER A 124 1.98 -6.77 -17.12
N PHE A 125 2.18 -5.51 -16.75
CA PHE A 125 1.80 -4.36 -17.58
C PHE A 125 2.97 -3.45 -17.97
N GLY A 126 4.21 -3.80 -17.57
CA GLY A 126 5.42 -3.06 -17.97
C GLY A 126 5.56 -1.69 -17.31
N TRP A 127 4.89 -1.47 -16.17
CA TRP A 127 5.02 -0.21 -15.44
C TRP A 127 6.43 -0.07 -14.86
N THR A 128 6.83 1.20 -14.69
CA THR A 128 8.10 1.57 -14.04
C THR A 128 7.82 2.48 -12.86
N GLY A 129 8.78 2.66 -11.96
CA GLY A 129 8.55 3.58 -10.85
C GLY A 129 9.58 3.54 -9.74
N LEU A 130 9.21 4.16 -8.62
CA LEU A 130 10.03 4.26 -7.42
C LEU A 130 9.46 3.38 -6.31
N LEU A 131 10.34 2.68 -5.60
CA LEU A 131 10.07 1.93 -4.37
C LEU A 131 10.81 2.63 -3.23
N CYS A 132 10.10 3.46 -2.46
CA CYS A 132 10.70 4.17 -1.34
C CYS A 132 10.57 3.31 -0.08
N GLU A 133 11.72 2.81 0.42
CA GLU A 133 11.77 1.93 1.59
C GLU A 133 12.98 2.26 2.46
N PRO A 134 12.80 2.88 3.64
CA PRO A 134 13.89 3.26 4.51
C PRO A 134 14.48 2.09 5.32
N ASN A 135 13.74 1.00 5.55
CA ASN A 135 14.23 -0.13 6.32
C ASN A 135 15.29 -0.93 5.54
N PRO A 136 16.55 -1.03 6.04
CA PRO A 136 17.63 -1.71 5.33
C PRO A 136 17.39 -3.22 5.15
N ASP A 137 16.66 -3.87 6.06
CA ASP A 137 16.35 -5.30 5.96
C ASP A 137 15.35 -5.56 4.83
N LEU A 138 14.34 -4.69 4.70
CA LEU A 138 13.34 -4.76 3.63
C LEU A 138 13.96 -4.43 2.27
N ARG A 139 14.84 -3.43 2.17
CA ARG A 139 15.59 -3.18 0.94
C ARG A 139 16.45 -4.38 0.52
N ALA A 140 17.09 -5.06 1.49
CA ALA A 140 17.82 -6.29 1.21
C ALA A 140 16.89 -7.41 0.71
N ALA A 141 15.63 -7.44 1.12
CA ALA A 141 14.61 -8.35 0.60
C ALA A 141 14.21 -7.97 -0.84
N ILE A 142 13.94 -6.67 -1.12
CA ILE A 142 13.67 -6.19 -2.49
C ILE A 142 14.80 -6.59 -3.44
N ALA A 143 16.08 -6.45 -3.02
CA ALA A 143 17.23 -6.77 -3.86
C ALA A 143 17.30 -8.25 -4.29
N ARG A 144 16.60 -9.15 -3.58
CA ARG A 144 16.53 -10.59 -3.91
C ARG A 144 15.47 -10.92 -4.94
N ILE A 145 14.55 -9.99 -5.18
CA ILE A 145 13.41 -10.16 -6.06
C ILE A 145 13.57 -9.23 -7.27
N PRO A 146 13.68 -9.76 -8.50
CA PRO A 146 13.86 -8.90 -9.67
C PRO A 146 12.69 -7.91 -9.83
N ARG A 147 12.99 -6.62 -9.74
CA ARG A 147 12.12 -5.48 -10.00
C ARG A 147 12.82 -4.56 -11.02
N PRO A 148 12.97 -5.03 -12.30
CA PRO A 148 13.80 -4.33 -13.30
C PRO A 148 13.23 -2.98 -13.74
N GLY A 149 11.93 -2.76 -13.59
CA GLY A 149 11.25 -1.49 -13.89
C GLY A 149 11.27 -0.50 -12.72
N SER A 150 11.81 -0.89 -11.56
CA SER A 150 11.73 -0.09 -10.34
C SER A 150 13.11 0.39 -9.87
N VAL A 151 13.15 1.61 -9.35
CA VAL A 151 14.31 2.16 -8.63
C VAL A 151 14.00 2.15 -7.13
N VAL A 152 14.91 1.57 -6.33
CA VAL A 152 14.78 1.55 -4.87
C VAL A 152 15.39 2.82 -4.29
N VAL A 153 14.57 3.57 -3.54
CA VAL A 153 14.94 4.82 -2.85
C VAL A 153 15.12 4.52 -1.37
N PRO A 154 16.33 4.71 -0.81
CA PRO A 154 16.62 4.31 0.57
C PRO A 154 16.24 5.37 1.62
N GLU A 155 15.94 6.59 1.20
CA GLU A 155 15.54 7.66 2.10
C GLU A 155 14.12 7.44 2.62
N ALA A 156 13.88 7.88 3.84
CA ALA A 156 12.56 7.97 4.40
C ALA A 156 11.83 9.18 3.81
N VAL A 157 10.71 8.96 3.16
CA VAL A 157 9.91 10.06 2.60
C VAL A 157 9.22 10.82 3.73
N TRP A 158 9.42 12.15 3.77
CA TRP A 158 8.84 13.00 4.80
C TRP A 158 8.64 14.44 4.33
N ASP A 159 8.21 15.33 5.27
CA ASP A 159 7.90 16.75 5.01
C ASP A 159 9.15 17.63 4.79
N ARG A 160 10.35 17.13 5.10
CA ARG A 160 11.63 17.83 4.93
C ARG A 160 12.78 16.88 4.67
N SER A 161 13.76 17.36 3.91
CA SER A 161 14.94 16.60 3.53
C SER A 161 16.10 16.78 4.50
N GLY A 162 17.00 15.80 4.55
CA GLY A 162 18.26 15.85 5.28
C GLY A 162 18.15 15.70 6.79
N VAL A 163 16.97 15.37 7.31
CA VAL A 163 16.81 15.08 8.74
C VAL A 163 17.15 13.61 8.98
N THR A 164 17.93 13.35 10.02
CA THR A 164 18.20 12.00 10.48
C THR A 164 17.18 11.60 11.53
N LEU A 165 16.46 10.52 11.30
CA LEU A 165 15.45 9.99 12.21
C LEU A 165 15.76 8.53 12.59
N GLU A 166 15.30 8.12 13.77
CA GLU A 166 15.36 6.72 14.19
C GLU A 166 14.09 5.98 13.74
N LEU A 167 14.31 4.97 12.89
CA LEU A 167 13.28 4.05 12.42
C LEU A 167 13.26 2.82 13.33
N VAL A 168 12.13 2.50 13.90
CA VAL A 168 11.91 1.23 14.62
C VAL A 168 11.73 0.12 13.60
N LEU A 169 12.61 -0.87 13.62
CA LEU A 169 12.61 -1.98 12.64
C LEU A 169 11.66 -3.09 13.09
N ALA A 170 10.50 -3.16 12.49
CA ALA A 170 9.45 -4.12 12.81
C ALA A 170 8.82 -4.73 11.55
N ASP A 171 9.68 -5.21 10.64
CA ASP A 171 9.30 -5.73 9.34
C ASP A 171 8.42 -4.69 8.60
N GLU A 172 7.27 -5.10 8.04
CA GLU A 172 6.35 -4.23 7.31
C GLU A 172 5.73 -3.12 8.19
N MET A 173 5.73 -3.28 9.52
CA MET A 173 5.19 -2.30 10.48
C MET A 173 6.25 -1.29 10.97
N SER A 174 7.37 -1.12 10.25
CA SER A 174 8.42 -0.19 10.65
C SER A 174 7.94 1.26 10.59
N ALA A 175 8.18 2.05 11.65
CA ALA A 175 7.75 3.44 11.74
C ALA A 175 8.79 4.31 12.43
N PHE A 176 8.70 5.62 12.26
CA PHE A 176 9.51 6.55 13.04
C PHE A 176 9.24 6.41 14.53
N GLN A 177 10.30 6.55 15.35
CA GLN A 177 10.19 6.35 16.79
C GLN A 177 9.12 7.24 17.43
N ASP A 178 8.96 8.48 16.97
CA ASP A 178 7.97 9.42 17.47
C ASP A 178 6.53 9.01 17.10
N ASN A 179 6.34 8.30 16.01
CA ASN A 179 5.04 7.78 15.56
C ASN A 179 4.74 6.37 16.08
N ALA A 180 5.78 5.63 16.51
CA ALA A 180 5.68 4.21 16.85
C ALA A 180 4.73 3.87 18.01
N GLY A 181 4.30 4.85 18.79
CA GLY A 181 3.38 4.68 19.91
C GLY A 181 1.94 5.16 19.69
N GLY A 182 1.63 5.73 18.52
CA GLY A 182 0.39 6.48 18.29
C GLY A 182 -0.71 5.76 17.52
N ASP A 183 -0.46 4.55 16.99
CA ASP A 183 -1.40 3.81 16.16
C ASP A 183 -1.82 2.45 16.76
N VAL A 184 -2.72 1.76 16.06
CA VAL A 184 -3.24 0.44 16.47
C VAL A 184 -2.17 -0.67 16.48
N HIS A 185 -1.08 -0.49 15.75
CA HIS A 185 0.03 -1.44 15.59
C HIS A 185 1.16 -1.24 16.60
N ALA A 186 1.15 -0.15 17.39
CA ALA A 186 2.22 0.24 18.31
C ALA A 186 2.72 -0.92 19.21
N ARG A 187 1.81 -1.72 19.75
CA ARG A 187 2.17 -2.87 20.60
C ARG A 187 2.82 -4.00 19.81
N GLY A 188 2.30 -4.30 18.62
CA GLY A 188 2.84 -5.32 17.73
C GLY A 188 4.23 -4.94 17.24
N ARG A 189 4.38 -3.69 16.82
CA ARG A 189 5.65 -3.08 16.38
C ARG A 189 6.72 -3.15 17.47
N SER A 190 6.40 -2.73 18.67
CA SER A 190 7.32 -2.77 19.81
C SER A 190 7.79 -4.18 20.14
N ALA A 191 6.90 -5.17 20.03
CA ALA A 191 7.22 -6.57 20.25
C ALA A 191 8.06 -7.17 19.08
N ALA A 192 7.73 -6.85 17.84
CA ALA A 192 8.43 -7.33 16.65
C ALA A 192 9.84 -6.72 16.51
N ALA A 193 9.99 -5.44 16.81
CA ALA A 193 11.27 -4.74 16.72
C ALA A 193 12.34 -5.30 17.68
N GLY A 194 11.92 -5.86 18.84
CA GLY A 194 12.88 -6.32 19.85
C GLY A 194 13.91 -5.25 20.27
N GLY A 195 13.56 -3.97 20.15
CA GLY A 195 14.44 -2.83 20.38
C GLY A 195 15.39 -2.48 19.23
N ARG A 196 15.23 -3.09 18.03
CA ARG A 196 16.05 -2.77 16.86
C ARG A 196 15.62 -1.45 16.23
N THR A 197 16.59 -0.59 15.97
CA THR A 197 16.38 0.66 15.24
C THR A 197 17.41 0.83 14.13
N ALA A 198 17.14 1.71 13.18
CA ALA A 198 18.09 2.18 12.18
C ALA A 198 17.97 3.69 12.03
N SER A 199 19.12 4.34 11.91
CA SER A 199 19.20 5.75 11.58
C SER A 199 18.98 5.93 10.08
N VAL A 200 17.97 6.71 9.69
CA VAL A 200 17.59 6.94 8.30
C VAL A 200 17.57 8.43 8.00
N VAL A 201 17.92 8.79 6.77
CA VAL A 201 17.88 10.18 6.31
C VAL A 201 16.57 10.41 5.57
N THR A 202 15.93 11.55 5.80
CA THR A 202 14.69 11.91 5.13
C THR A 202 14.93 12.65 3.81
N ALA A 203 13.97 12.52 2.89
CA ALA A 203 13.86 13.34 1.70
C ALA A 203 12.39 13.69 1.43
N THR A 204 12.14 14.87 0.88
CA THR A 204 10.78 15.24 0.46
C THR A 204 10.37 14.50 -0.81
N PRO A 205 9.04 14.28 -1.04
CA PRO A 205 8.57 13.70 -2.29
C PRO A 205 9.10 14.44 -3.52
N GLY A 206 9.10 15.78 -3.51
CA GLY A 206 9.58 16.61 -4.62
C GLY A 206 11.05 16.34 -4.94
N GLU A 207 11.93 16.33 -3.94
CA GLU A 207 13.36 16.05 -4.14
C GLU A 207 13.60 14.65 -4.71
N ILE A 208 12.86 13.64 -4.22
CA ILE A 208 12.98 12.28 -4.74
C ILE A 208 12.54 12.22 -6.19
N LEU A 209 11.39 12.80 -6.54
CA LEU A 209 10.86 12.81 -7.89
C LEU A 209 11.79 13.50 -8.87
N ASP A 210 12.40 14.62 -8.47
CA ASP A 210 13.35 15.38 -9.31
C ASP A 210 14.66 14.61 -9.50
N ARG A 211 15.21 14.03 -8.45
CA ARG A 211 16.46 13.26 -8.47
C ARG A 211 16.38 12.05 -9.39
N HIS A 212 15.21 11.47 -9.54
CA HIS A 212 15.00 10.27 -10.35
C HIS A 212 14.31 10.56 -11.69
N ASP A 213 14.30 11.83 -12.14
CA ASP A 213 13.70 12.25 -13.41
C ASP A 213 12.28 11.71 -13.61
N SER A 214 11.49 11.66 -12.53
CA SER A 214 10.13 11.13 -12.55
C SER A 214 9.23 11.95 -13.49
N PRO A 215 8.28 11.33 -14.21
CA PRO A 215 7.42 12.04 -15.15
C PRO A 215 6.54 13.07 -14.43
N ALA A 216 6.10 14.09 -15.16
CA ALA A 216 5.21 15.13 -14.66
C ALA A 216 3.86 14.56 -14.17
N VAL A 217 3.44 13.40 -14.67
CA VAL A 217 2.21 12.73 -14.28
C VAL A 217 2.55 11.33 -13.75
N ILE A 218 2.18 11.07 -12.52
CA ILE A 218 2.26 9.77 -11.83
C ILE A 218 0.89 9.10 -11.99
N ASP A 219 0.87 7.91 -12.55
CA ASP A 219 -0.37 7.17 -12.74
C ASP A 219 -0.92 6.60 -11.44
N PHE A 220 -0.02 6.15 -10.54
CA PHE A 220 -0.39 5.61 -9.24
C PHE A 220 0.61 5.99 -8.16
N LEU A 221 0.11 6.60 -7.08
CA LEU A 221 0.85 6.90 -5.85
C LEU A 221 0.28 6.04 -4.72
N SER A 222 1.12 5.26 -4.09
CA SER A 222 0.81 4.46 -2.89
C SER A 222 1.58 5.06 -1.71
N ILE A 223 0.91 5.29 -0.56
CA ILE A 223 1.52 5.81 0.66
C ILE A 223 1.07 4.96 1.84
N ASP A 224 2.03 4.24 2.41
CA ASP A 224 1.85 3.36 3.56
C ASP A 224 3.11 3.40 4.42
N THR A 225 3.16 4.33 5.38
CA THR A 225 4.38 4.66 6.15
C THR A 225 4.20 4.55 7.64
N GLU A 226 3.07 3.95 8.06
CA GLU A 226 2.81 3.69 9.48
C GLU A 226 2.81 4.97 10.34
N GLY A 227 2.21 6.06 9.81
CA GLY A 227 1.88 7.24 10.60
C GLY A 227 2.30 8.60 10.05
N SER A 228 3.10 8.68 8.98
CA SER A 228 3.54 9.95 8.38
C SER A 228 2.80 10.37 7.10
N GLU A 229 1.74 9.66 6.72
CA GLU A 229 1.04 9.81 5.45
C GLU A 229 0.52 11.22 5.22
N LEU A 230 -0.09 11.85 6.24
CA LEU A 230 -0.64 13.21 6.11
C LEU A 230 0.45 14.26 5.90
N ASP A 231 1.61 14.08 6.52
CA ASP A 231 2.75 15.00 6.37
C ASP A 231 3.36 14.84 4.98
N ILE A 232 3.43 13.61 4.47
CA ILE A 232 3.86 13.31 3.09
C ILE A 232 2.88 13.93 2.08
N LEU A 233 1.56 13.76 2.27
CA LEU A 233 0.53 14.37 1.43
C LEU A 233 0.67 15.89 1.36
N ARG A 234 0.92 16.55 2.50
CA ARG A 234 1.10 18.00 2.56
C ARG A 234 2.38 18.48 1.88
N ALA A 235 3.44 17.66 1.94
CA ALA A 235 4.74 17.97 1.34
C ALA A 235 4.84 17.60 -0.14
N PHE A 236 3.84 16.86 -0.67
CA PHE A 236 3.85 16.45 -2.08
C PHE A 236 3.70 17.65 -3.01
N PRO A 237 4.46 17.75 -4.12
CA PRO A 237 4.46 18.90 -5.01
C PRO A 237 3.28 18.92 -5.99
N TRP A 238 2.04 19.01 -5.47
CA TRP A 238 0.78 18.90 -6.24
C TRP A 238 0.65 19.89 -7.42
N HIS A 239 1.33 21.04 -7.34
CA HIS A 239 1.29 22.02 -8.42
C HIS A 239 2.24 21.71 -9.57
N GLU A 240 3.20 20.82 -9.36
CA GLU A 240 4.26 20.47 -10.31
C GLU A 240 4.08 19.05 -10.84
N ARG A 241 3.46 18.18 -10.07
CA ARG A 241 3.27 16.76 -10.37
C ARG A 241 1.80 16.37 -10.30
N GLY A 242 1.27 15.89 -11.42
CA GLY A 242 -0.08 15.29 -11.44
C GLY A 242 -0.07 13.87 -10.88
N VAL A 243 -1.12 13.51 -10.15
CA VAL A 243 -1.35 12.13 -9.70
C VAL A 243 -2.75 11.73 -10.15
N ARG A 244 -2.89 10.56 -10.78
CA ARG A 244 -4.18 10.07 -11.28
C ARG A 244 -4.92 9.21 -10.26
N LEU A 245 -4.19 8.29 -9.63
CA LEU A 245 -4.71 7.37 -8.62
C LEU A 245 -3.84 7.44 -7.37
N LEU A 246 -4.47 7.48 -6.21
CA LEU A 246 -3.80 7.54 -4.93
C LEU A 246 -4.43 6.51 -3.97
N ALA A 247 -3.61 5.66 -3.36
CA ALA A 247 -3.96 4.87 -2.20
C ALA A 247 -3.15 5.36 -1.01
N VAL A 248 -3.81 5.61 0.12
CA VAL A 248 -3.15 6.07 1.34
C VAL A 248 -3.73 5.37 2.55
N GLU A 249 -2.85 4.82 3.39
CA GLU A 249 -3.24 4.11 4.59
C GLU A 249 -3.70 5.09 5.69
N HIS A 250 -4.76 4.71 6.42
CA HIS A 250 -5.23 5.46 7.61
C HIS A 250 -5.32 4.61 8.87
N ASN A 251 -5.13 3.29 8.76
CA ASN A 251 -5.06 2.33 9.87
C ASN A 251 -6.22 2.46 10.88
N HIS A 252 -7.44 2.77 10.40
CA HIS A 252 -8.61 3.07 11.24
C HIS A 252 -8.36 4.16 12.30
N THR A 253 -7.32 4.97 12.16
CA THR A 253 -7.03 6.07 13.08
C THR A 253 -8.17 7.09 13.01
N PRO A 254 -8.84 7.39 14.13
CA PRO A 254 -10.01 8.28 14.13
C PRO A 254 -9.70 9.64 13.49
N GLY A 255 -10.55 10.06 12.54
CA GLY A 255 -10.44 11.35 11.86
C GLY A 255 -9.38 11.42 10.75
N ARG A 256 -8.51 10.41 10.59
CA ARG A 256 -7.42 10.46 9.60
C ARG A 256 -7.97 10.42 8.16
N ALA A 257 -8.88 9.51 7.86
CA ALA A 257 -9.53 9.46 6.55
C ALA A 257 -10.25 10.78 6.19
N ALA A 258 -10.96 11.37 7.15
CA ALA A 258 -11.61 12.68 6.97
C ALA A 258 -10.60 13.81 6.75
N ALA A 259 -9.42 13.75 7.38
CA ALA A 259 -8.35 14.72 7.15
C ALA A 259 -7.76 14.58 5.73
N TYR A 260 -7.67 13.36 5.20
CA TYR A 260 -7.28 13.12 3.80
C TYR A 260 -8.32 13.68 2.83
N ASP A 261 -9.63 13.41 3.08
CA ASP A 261 -10.71 13.95 2.26
C ASP A 261 -10.68 15.48 2.23
N ALA A 262 -10.55 16.12 3.40
CA ALA A 262 -10.48 17.58 3.52
C ALA A 262 -9.28 18.19 2.76
N PHE A 263 -8.19 17.45 2.63
CA PHE A 263 -7.00 17.89 1.91
C PHE A 263 -7.08 17.61 0.41
N LEU A 264 -7.53 16.41 0.00
CA LEU A 264 -7.45 15.91 -1.37
C LEU A 264 -8.63 16.33 -2.25
N VAL A 265 -9.86 16.45 -1.68
CA VAL A 265 -11.03 16.84 -2.46
C VAL A 265 -10.88 18.21 -3.12
N PRO A 266 -10.34 19.25 -2.45
CA PRO A 266 -10.05 20.53 -3.10
C PRO A 266 -9.01 20.47 -4.22
N LEU A 267 -8.19 19.41 -4.26
CA LEU A 267 -7.21 19.16 -5.32
C LEU A 267 -7.79 18.36 -6.50
N GLY A 268 -9.09 18.11 -6.54
CA GLY A 268 -9.76 17.39 -7.63
C GLY A 268 -9.85 15.88 -7.46
N PHE A 269 -9.55 15.37 -6.27
CA PHE A 269 -9.70 13.94 -5.99
C PHE A 269 -11.10 13.58 -5.51
N ARG A 270 -11.56 12.40 -5.90
CA ARG A 270 -12.81 11.80 -5.41
C ARG A 270 -12.50 10.47 -4.74
N ARG A 271 -13.18 10.18 -3.66
CA ARG A 271 -13.07 8.91 -2.94
C ARG A 271 -13.49 7.75 -3.84
N SER A 272 -12.74 6.65 -3.79
CA SER A 272 -13.05 5.41 -4.52
C SER A 272 -13.27 4.26 -3.57
N LEU A 273 -14.35 3.51 -3.79
CA LEU A 273 -14.69 2.26 -3.10
C LEU A 273 -14.51 2.32 -1.56
N PRO A 274 -15.08 3.30 -0.85
CA PRO A 274 -14.88 3.44 0.60
C PRO A 274 -15.36 2.22 1.39
N ASP A 275 -16.37 1.49 0.90
CA ASP A 275 -16.88 0.28 1.52
C ASP A 275 -15.95 -0.93 1.37
N TRP A 276 -14.97 -0.84 0.46
CA TRP A 276 -13.97 -1.87 0.21
C TRP A 276 -12.61 -1.55 0.82
N SER A 277 -12.18 -0.30 0.74
CA SER A 277 -10.80 0.11 1.04
C SER A 277 -10.37 -0.06 2.51
N ALA A 278 -11.29 -0.47 3.39
CA ALA A 278 -11.06 -0.86 4.79
C ALA A 278 -10.19 0.16 5.58
N PHE A 279 -8.91 -0.15 5.77
CA PHE A 279 -7.94 0.69 6.49
C PHE A 279 -7.17 1.65 5.58
N ASP A 280 -7.49 1.67 4.27
CA ASP A 280 -6.99 2.61 3.27
C ASP A 280 -8.04 3.65 2.88
N ALA A 281 -7.55 4.68 2.22
CA ALA A 281 -8.34 5.65 1.50
C ALA A 281 -7.86 5.70 0.05
N TRP A 282 -8.74 5.33 -0.89
CA TRP A 282 -8.42 5.35 -2.31
C TRP A 282 -9.06 6.53 -2.99
N TYR A 283 -8.34 7.15 -3.90
CA TYR A 283 -8.78 8.36 -4.60
C TYR A 283 -8.48 8.29 -6.09
N VAL A 284 -9.42 8.83 -6.86
CA VAL A 284 -9.29 9.05 -8.31
C VAL A 284 -9.31 10.54 -8.57
N HIS A 285 -8.31 11.05 -9.25
CA HIS A 285 -8.27 12.44 -9.68
C HIS A 285 -9.21 12.67 -10.87
N GLU A 286 -9.86 13.82 -10.95
CA GLU A 286 -10.83 14.19 -12.00
C GLU A 286 -10.26 14.14 -13.43
N SER A 287 -8.93 14.23 -13.59
CA SER A 287 -8.25 14.08 -14.88
C SER A 287 -8.30 12.66 -15.46
N LEU A 288 -8.70 11.66 -14.65
CA LEU A 288 -8.88 10.28 -15.08
C LEU A 288 -10.37 9.94 -15.16
N GLU A 289 -10.85 9.65 -16.37
CA GLU A 289 -12.20 9.17 -16.56
C GLU A 289 -12.32 7.70 -16.11
N VAL A 290 -13.20 7.46 -15.15
CA VAL A 290 -13.49 6.12 -14.62
C VAL A 290 -15.00 5.87 -14.61
N HIS A 291 -15.39 4.59 -14.52
CA HIS A 291 -16.80 4.27 -14.38
C HIS A 291 -17.39 4.93 -13.11
N PRO A 292 -18.54 5.62 -13.20
CA PRO A 292 -19.12 6.36 -12.07
C PRO A 292 -19.30 5.54 -10.78
N ALA A 293 -19.58 4.24 -10.90
CA ALA A 293 -19.72 3.35 -9.75
C ALA A 293 -18.41 3.13 -8.96
N LEU A 294 -17.25 3.55 -9.48
CA LEU A 294 -15.96 3.41 -8.78
C LEU A 294 -15.62 4.60 -7.88
N VAL A 295 -16.37 5.67 -7.96
CA VAL A 295 -16.14 6.88 -7.17
C VAL A 295 -17.42 7.30 -6.46
N THR A 296 -17.26 7.94 -5.32
CA THR A 296 -18.35 8.57 -4.59
C THR A 296 -18.31 10.08 -4.83
N ASP A 297 -19.48 10.70 -4.86
CA ASP A 297 -19.53 12.16 -4.81
C ASP A 297 -18.88 12.65 -3.51
N PRO A 298 -18.19 13.78 -3.54
CA PRO A 298 -17.65 14.38 -2.32
C PRO A 298 -18.79 14.66 -1.33
N PRO A 299 -18.54 14.49 -0.02
CA PRO A 299 -19.53 14.72 1.03
C PRO A 299 -19.99 16.17 1.09
#